data_ec9e9baee0ce884e7a35e9bbf7b2d3f7
#
_entry.id   ec9e9baee0ce884e7a35e9bbf7b2d3f7
#
_cell.length_a   1.000
_cell.length_b   1.000
_cell.length_c   1.000
_cell.angle_alpha   90.00
_cell.angle_beta   90.00
_cell.angle_gamma   90.00
#
_symmetry.space_group_name_H-M   'P 1'
#
loop_
_entity.id
_entity.type
_entity.pdbx_description
1 polymer ?
#
loop_
_entity_poly.entity_id
_entity_poly.type
_entity_poly.pdbx_seq_one_letter_code
_entity_poly.pdbx_strand_id
1 'polypeptide(L)'
;MSDAVYSTKVSATGGRHGSIRSDDGLFNLKLALPRTLGGKGDATNPERLFAGGYASSFQNALFHVSREARRHFADCDIEVVAQIGLMKRSYKGITGVHGREDSRPRGRGSCNRIKPKYRSYERRRPGPPDRGGDAL
;
A
#
# COMPACT_ATOMS: atom_id res chain seq x y z
N MET A 1 27.44 -11.60 1.20
CA MET A 1 26.00 -11.30 1.36
C MET A 1 25.88 -9.80 1.56
N SER A 2 25.16 -9.11 0.71
CA SER A 2 24.94 -7.67 0.92
C SER A 2 23.91 -7.52 2.03
N ASP A 3 24.26 -6.80 3.09
CA ASP A 3 23.32 -6.48 4.17
C ASP A 3 22.20 -5.62 3.61
N ALA A 4 20.95 -5.97 3.94
CA ALA A 4 19.79 -5.21 3.49
C ALA A 4 19.82 -3.81 4.12
N VAL A 5 19.80 -2.78 3.29
CA VAL A 5 19.75 -1.38 3.75
C VAL A 5 18.41 -1.07 4.45
N TYR A 6 17.36 -1.80 4.11
CA TYR A 6 16.02 -1.68 4.71
C TYR A 6 15.31 -3.02 4.68
N SER A 7 14.56 -3.31 5.73
CA SER A 7 13.66 -4.46 5.79
C SER A 7 12.38 -4.10 6.55
N THR A 8 11.29 -4.73 6.20
CA THR A 8 10.01 -4.61 6.91
C THR A 8 9.36 -5.99 7.01
N LYS A 9 8.55 -6.17 8.05
CA LYS A 9 7.77 -7.39 8.25
C LYS A 9 6.30 -7.06 8.30
N VAL A 10 5.51 -7.82 7.57
CA VAL A 10 4.06 -7.72 7.56
C VAL A 10 3.47 -9.09 7.84
N SER A 11 2.61 -9.17 8.84
CA SER A 11 1.88 -10.38 9.20
C SER A 11 0.47 -10.33 8.64
N ALA A 12 -0.02 -11.48 8.17
CA ALA A 12 -1.39 -11.63 7.69
C ALA A 12 -2.10 -12.74 8.48
N THR A 13 -3.35 -12.49 8.84
CA THR A 13 -4.22 -13.48 9.53
C THR A 13 -5.60 -13.48 8.86
N GLY A 14 -6.26 -14.65 8.82
CA GLY A 14 -7.61 -14.79 8.27
C GLY A 14 -7.72 -14.73 6.76
N GLY A 15 -6.61 -14.80 6.03
CA GLY A 15 -6.58 -14.80 4.56
C GLY A 15 -7.27 -13.58 3.96
N ARG A 16 -8.10 -13.81 2.92
CA ARG A 16 -8.78 -12.72 2.18
C ARG A 16 -9.91 -12.04 2.93
N HIS A 17 -10.27 -12.52 4.10
CA HIS A 17 -11.30 -11.94 4.98
C HIS A 17 -10.73 -11.43 6.31
N GLY A 18 -9.44 -11.45 6.42
CA GLY A 18 -8.73 -11.14 7.65
C GLY A 18 -8.15 -9.74 7.71
N SER A 19 -6.93 -9.67 8.18
CA SER A 19 -6.20 -8.43 8.32
C SER A 19 -4.70 -8.62 8.09
N ILE A 20 -4.03 -7.53 7.77
CA ILE A 20 -2.59 -7.44 7.66
C ILE A 20 -2.06 -6.33 8.56
N ARG A 21 -0.89 -6.56 9.13
CA ARG A 21 -0.25 -5.59 10.02
C ARG A 21 1.26 -5.65 9.89
N SER A 22 1.90 -4.47 9.77
CA SER A 22 3.34 -4.35 9.89
C SER A 22 3.78 -4.35 11.36
N ASP A 23 5.02 -4.70 11.62
CA ASP A 23 5.62 -4.74 12.96
C ASP A 23 5.68 -3.36 13.63
N ASP A 24 5.87 -2.31 12.85
CA ASP A 24 5.84 -0.91 13.31
C ASP A 24 4.40 -0.34 13.51
N GLY A 25 3.38 -1.09 13.10
CA GLY A 25 1.98 -0.71 13.20
C GLY A 25 1.50 0.40 12.25
N LEU A 26 2.37 0.91 11.37
CA LEU A 26 2.02 1.93 10.38
C LEU A 26 1.10 1.39 9.29
N PHE A 27 1.19 0.09 9.02
CA PHE A 27 0.39 -0.62 8.06
C PHE A 27 -0.54 -1.59 8.79
N ASN A 28 -1.80 -1.21 8.95
CA ASN A 28 -2.82 -2.03 9.64
C ASN A 28 -4.13 -1.92 8.87
N LEU A 29 -4.45 -2.97 8.10
CA LEU A 29 -5.57 -2.95 7.18
C LEU A 29 -6.41 -4.22 7.28
N LYS A 30 -7.73 -4.03 7.26
CA LYS A 30 -8.69 -5.12 7.06
C LYS A 30 -8.71 -5.51 5.58
N LEU A 31 -8.86 -6.80 5.32
CA LEU A 31 -9.01 -7.36 3.99
C LEU A 31 -10.46 -7.82 3.76
N ALA A 32 -10.92 -7.64 2.53
CA ALA A 32 -12.21 -8.17 2.09
C ALA A 32 -12.11 -8.73 0.67
N LEU A 33 -12.87 -9.79 0.43
CA LEU A 33 -13.00 -10.34 -0.90
C LEU A 33 -13.80 -9.35 -1.79
N PRO A 34 -13.35 -9.09 -3.03
CA PRO A 34 -14.07 -8.24 -3.97
C PRO A 34 -15.48 -8.74 -4.25
N ARG A 35 -16.40 -7.83 -4.57
CA ARG A 35 -17.78 -8.19 -4.93
C ARG A 35 -17.86 -9.11 -6.15
N THR A 36 -16.98 -8.92 -7.13
CA THR A 36 -16.86 -9.78 -8.32
C THR A 36 -16.48 -11.23 -8.00
N LEU A 37 -15.96 -11.49 -6.81
CA LEU A 37 -15.64 -12.82 -6.31
C LEU A 37 -16.60 -13.27 -5.20
N GLY A 38 -17.76 -12.63 -5.05
CA GLY A 38 -18.78 -12.98 -4.07
C GLY A 38 -18.56 -12.41 -2.68
N GLY A 39 -17.63 -11.47 -2.50
CA GLY A 39 -17.38 -10.81 -1.23
C GLY A 39 -18.18 -9.52 -1.04
N LYS A 40 -18.04 -8.90 0.13
CA LYS A 40 -18.67 -7.62 0.46
C LYS A 40 -17.99 -6.43 -0.22
N GLY A 41 -16.68 -6.51 -0.50
CA GLY A 41 -15.91 -5.44 -1.11
C GLY A 41 -15.83 -4.17 -0.25
N ASP A 42 -15.97 -4.29 1.06
CA ASP A 42 -16.01 -3.21 2.05
C ASP A 42 -14.63 -2.85 2.62
N ALA A 43 -13.58 -3.53 2.16
CA ALA A 43 -12.21 -3.25 2.52
C ALA A 43 -11.27 -3.47 1.32
N THR A 44 -9.98 -3.24 1.52
CA THR A 44 -8.97 -3.52 0.50
C THR A 44 -8.76 -5.03 0.33
N ASN A 45 -7.95 -5.41 -0.65
CA ASN A 45 -7.63 -6.81 -0.92
C ASN A 45 -6.14 -6.95 -1.28
N PRO A 46 -5.58 -8.17 -1.22
CA PRO A 46 -4.17 -8.40 -1.52
C PRO A 46 -3.74 -7.91 -2.90
N GLU A 47 -4.59 -8.02 -3.91
CA GLU A 47 -4.29 -7.60 -5.27
C GLU A 47 -4.09 -6.08 -5.38
N ARG A 48 -4.93 -5.29 -4.70
CA ARG A 48 -4.79 -3.82 -4.63
C ARG A 48 -3.52 -3.40 -3.93
N LEU A 49 -3.17 -4.10 -2.85
CA LEU A 49 -1.96 -3.81 -2.10
C LEU A 49 -0.71 -4.11 -2.93
N PHE A 50 -0.71 -5.25 -3.61
CA PHE A 50 0.39 -5.61 -4.51
C PHE A 50 0.51 -4.60 -5.67
N ALA A 51 -0.61 -4.25 -6.32
CA ALA A 51 -0.62 -3.28 -7.41
C ALA A 51 -0.10 -1.91 -6.94
N GLY A 52 -0.53 -1.43 -5.78
CA GLY A 52 -0.09 -0.14 -5.22
C GLY A 52 1.39 -0.13 -4.87
N GLY A 53 1.88 -1.17 -4.20
CA GLY A 53 3.30 -1.31 -3.85
C GLY A 53 4.18 -1.41 -5.10
N TYR A 54 3.76 -2.20 -6.08
CA TYR A 54 4.48 -2.34 -7.34
C TYR A 54 4.53 -1.03 -8.14
N ALA A 55 3.38 -0.38 -8.32
CA ALA A 55 3.29 0.88 -9.07
C ALA A 55 4.16 1.98 -8.47
N SER A 56 4.15 2.14 -7.16
CA SER A 56 4.95 3.17 -6.47
C SER A 56 6.45 2.86 -6.54
N SER A 57 6.84 1.61 -6.38
CA SER A 57 8.23 1.19 -6.50
C SER A 57 8.78 1.41 -7.92
N PHE A 58 8.00 1.06 -8.93
CA PHE A 58 8.36 1.26 -10.33
C PHE A 58 8.44 2.75 -10.70
N GLN A 59 7.50 3.57 -10.23
CA GLN A 59 7.55 5.02 -10.43
C GLN A 59 8.83 5.61 -9.86
N ASN A 60 9.24 5.18 -8.65
CA ASN A 60 10.51 5.62 -8.06
C ASN A 60 11.72 5.23 -8.92
N ALA A 61 11.73 4.04 -9.48
CA ALA A 61 12.78 3.60 -10.40
C ALA A 61 12.83 4.48 -11.67
N LEU A 62 11.67 4.86 -12.23
CA LEU A 62 11.62 5.77 -13.38
C LEU A 62 12.20 7.15 -13.05
N PHE A 63 11.89 7.69 -11.89
CA PHE A 63 12.49 8.96 -11.44
C PHE A 63 13.99 8.86 -11.29
N HIS A 64 14.49 7.73 -10.78
CA HIS A 64 15.92 7.51 -10.62
C HIS A 64 16.64 7.51 -11.98
N VAL A 65 16.18 6.68 -12.91
CA VAL A 65 16.72 6.60 -14.27
C VAL A 65 16.61 7.94 -15.02
N SER A 66 15.53 8.68 -14.83
CA SER A 66 15.34 10.00 -15.44
C SER A 66 16.38 11.01 -14.95
N ARG A 67 16.69 11.00 -13.66
CA ARG A 67 17.73 11.87 -13.08
C ARG A 67 19.12 11.51 -13.62
N GLU A 68 19.44 10.24 -13.74
CA GLU A 68 20.69 9.78 -14.35
C GLU A 68 20.79 10.24 -15.81
N ALA A 69 19.68 10.20 -16.55
CA ALA A 69 19.60 10.70 -17.92
C ALA A 69 19.53 12.27 -18.00
N ARG A 70 19.71 12.98 -16.88
CA ARG A 70 19.61 14.43 -16.77
C ARG A 70 18.27 15.00 -17.24
N ARG A 71 17.20 14.21 -17.12
CA ARG A 71 15.83 14.64 -17.35
C ARG A 71 15.14 14.80 -15.99
N HIS A 72 14.56 15.99 -15.78
CA HIS A 72 13.85 16.29 -14.54
C HIS A 72 12.35 16.28 -14.82
N PHE A 73 11.63 15.47 -14.05
CA PHE A 73 10.18 15.44 -14.02
C PHE A 73 9.72 15.88 -12.63
N ALA A 74 8.62 16.61 -12.56
CA ALA A 74 7.94 16.83 -11.30
C ALA A 74 7.23 15.52 -10.86
N ASP A 75 6.95 15.38 -9.58
CA ASP A 75 6.36 14.15 -9.00
C ASP A 75 5.03 13.75 -9.65
N CYS A 76 4.34 14.68 -10.29
CA CYS A 76 3.06 14.49 -10.96
C CYS A 76 3.16 14.30 -12.48
N ASP A 77 4.34 14.42 -13.06
CA ASP A 77 4.51 14.31 -14.52
C ASP A 77 4.44 12.85 -15.00
N ILE A 78 4.70 11.90 -14.11
CA ILE A 78 4.69 10.47 -14.41
C ILE A 78 3.60 9.80 -13.56
N GLU A 79 2.69 9.09 -14.20
CA GLU A 79 1.75 8.19 -13.55
C GLU A 79 2.04 6.76 -13.97
N VAL A 80 2.12 5.88 -13.00
CA VAL A 80 2.25 4.43 -13.22
C VAL A 80 0.95 3.76 -12.79
N VAL A 81 0.36 3.00 -13.69
CA VAL A 81 -0.83 2.21 -13.44
C VAL A 81 -0.45 0.73 -13.49
N ALA A 82 -0.54 0.04 -12.35
CA ALA A 82 -0.37 -1.40 -12.28
C ALA A 82 -1.74 -2.07 -12.19
N GLN A 83 -2.00 -3.02 -13.09
CA GLN A 83 -3.20 -3.83 -13.10
C GLN A 83 -2.86 -5.26 -12.70
N ILE A 84 -3.48 -5.76 -11.64
CA ILE A 84 -3.34 -7.13 -11.16
C ILE A 84 -4.66 -7.85 -11.35
N GLY A 85 -4.62 -9.00 -12.00
CA GLY A 85 -5.78 -9.86 -12.24
C GLY A 85 -5.60 -11.24 -11.63
N LEU A 86 -6.68 -11.82 -11.14
CA LEU A 86 -6.74 -13.24 -10.75
C LEU A 86 -7.35 -14.03 -11.91
N MET A 87 -6.65 -15.07 -12.34
CA MET A 87 -7.16 -15.99 -13.36
C MET A 87 -7.68 -17.26 -12.70
N LYS A 88 -8.87 -17.69 -13.09
CA LYS A 88 -9.40 -18.99 -12.74
C LYS A 88 -8.65 -20.06 -13.55
N ARG A 89 -7.79 -20.81 -12.90
CA ARG A 89 -7.17 -21.99 -13.52
C ARG A 89 -7.83 -23.24 -12.99
N SER A 90 -8.07 -24.20 -13.86
CA SER A 90 -8.73 -25.49 -13.55
C SER A 90 -7.85 -26.44 -12.73
N TYR A 91 -6.75 -25.97 -12.15
CA TYR A 91 -5.80 -26.78 -11.39
C TYR A 91 -5.72 -26.35 -9.93
N LYS A 92 -5.60 -27.33 -9.02
CA LYS A 92 -5.39 -27.11 -7.58
C LYS A 92 -4.00 -26.50 -7.34
N GLY A 93 -3.83 -25.22 -7.49
CA GLY A 93 -2.56 -24.55 -7.26
C GLY A 93 -2.66 -23.04 -7.39
N ILE A 94 -1.66 -22.35 -6.91
CA ILE A 94 -1.56 -20.89 -6.86
C ILE A 94 -1.84 -20.30 -8.24
N THR A 95 -2.89 -19.49 -8.33
CA THR A 95 -3.25 -18.75 -9.52
C THR A 95 -2.18 -17.72 -9.84
N GLY A 96 -1.65 -17.74 -11.05
CA GLY A 96 -0.67 -16.75 -11.50
C GLY A 96 -1.23 -15.33 -11.39
N VAL A 97 -0.40 -14.42 -10.89
CA VAL A 97 -0.67 -12.99 -10.91
C VAL A 97 -0.25 -12.49 -12.29
N HIS A 98 -1.20 -11.93 -13.05
CA HIS A 98 -0.87 -11.27 -14.31
C HIS A 98 -0.83 -9.78 -14.05
N GLY A 99 0.33 -9.15 -14.20
CA GLY A 99 0.50 -7.71 -14.09
C GLY A 99 0.59 -7.11 -15.49
N ARG A 100 -0.17 -6.04 -15.72
CA ARG A 100 0.03 -5.16 -16.87
C ARG A 100 0.48 -3.81 -16.35
N GLU A 101 1.52 -3.29 -16.96
CA GLU A 101 2.13 -2.03 -16.60
C GLU A 101 1.88 -1.04 -17.72
N ASP A 102 1.35 0.12 -17.38
CA ASP A 102 1.18 1.24 -18.29
C ASP A 102 1.78 2.48 -17.63
N SER A 103 2.80 3.05 -18.25
CA SER A 103 3.43 4.28 -17.82
C SER A 103 3.16 5.37 -18.86
N ARG A 104 2.46 6.43 -18.48
CA ARG A 104 2.15 7.56 -19.37
C ARG A 104 2.69 8.86 -18.81
N PRO A 105 3.34 9.69 -19.63
CA PRO A 105 3.58 11.07 -19.25
C PRO A 105 2.23 11.81 -19.19
N ARG A 106 1.93 12.45 -18.08
CA ARG A 106 0.79 13.35 -17.97
C ARG A 106 1.10 14.64 -18.73
N GLY A 107 0.20 15.05 -19.62
CA GLY A 107 0.26 16.38 -20.20
C GLY A 107 0.30 17.45 -19.10
N ARG A 108 0.96 18.58 -19.37
CA ARG A 108 1.11 19.72 -18.45
C ARG A 108 -0.27 20.27 -18.03
N GLY A 109 -0.90 19.61 -17.10
CA GLY A 109 -2.16 19.99 -16.48
C GLY A 109 -1.97 19.96 -14.97
N SER A 110 -2.54 20.94 -14.30
CA SER A 110 -2.56 21.16 -12.86
C SER A 110 -2.30 19.91 -12.03
N CYS A 111 -1.16 19.88 -11.36
CA CYS A 111 -0.84 18.87 -10.36
C CYS A 111 -1.78 19.06 -9.16
N ASN A 112 -2.99 18.52 -9.24
CA ASN A 112 -3.87 18.42 -8.08
C ASN A 112 -3.19 17.45 -7.11
N ARG A 113 -2.38 18.03 -6.22
CA ARG A 113 -1.80 17.33 -5.09
C ARG A 113 -2.96 16.70 -4.33
N ILE A 114 -3.15 15.40 -4.51
CA ILE A 114 -4.04 14.62 -3.65
C ILE A 114 -3.44 14.76 -2.26
N LYS A 115 -3.99 15.68 -1.48
CA LYS A 115 -3.64 15.74 -0.05
C LYS A 115 -4.13 14.41 0.52
N PRO A 116 -3.22 13.54 1.00
CA PRO A 116 -3.67 12.35 1.70
C PRO A 116 -4.52 12.85 2.85
N LYS A 117 -5.76 12.38 2.95
CA LYS A 117 -6.58 12.55 4.16
C LYS A 117 -5.98 11.62 5.23
N TYR A 118 -4.76 11.86 5.62
CA TYR A 118 -4.22 11.33 6.85
C TYR A 118 -4.92 12.11 7.97
N ARG A 119 -5.97 11.51 8.51
CA ARG A 119 -6.38 11.85 9.85
C ARG A 119 -5.23 11.41 10.75
N SER A 120 -4.44 12.38 11.23
CA SER A 120 -3.45 12.15 12.25
C SER A 120 -4.16 11.47 13.41
N TYR A 121 -3.88 10.19 13.64
CA TYR A 121 -4.19 9.54 14.89
C TYR A 121 -3.24 10.15 15.93
N GLU A 122 -3.64 11.28 16.51
CA GLU A 122 -3.05 11.74 17.74
C GLU A 122 -3.29 10.63 18.77
N ARG A 123 -2.24 9.91 19.10
CA ARG A 123 -2.22 9.05 20.29
C ARG A 123 -2.51 9.95 21.47
N ARG A 124 -3.71 9.89 22.00
CA ARG A 124 -3.95 10.39 23.35
C ARG A 124 -2.99 9.61 24.24
N ARG A 125 -1.99 10.30 24.76
CA ARG A 125 -1.15 9.75 25.83
C ARG A 125 -2.11 9.37 26.95
N PRO A 126 -2.01 8.15 27.53
CA PRO A 126 -2.74 7.85 28.74
C PRO A 126 -2.33 8.89 29.78
N GLY A 127 -3.30 9.53 30.39
CA GLY A 127 -3.08 10.44 31.49
C GLY A 127 -2.31 9.74 32.62
N PRO A 128 -1.59 10.49 33.46
CA PRO A 128 -0.90 9.92 34.62
C PRO A 128 -1.91 9.17 35.48
N PRO A 129 -1.51 8.06 36.13
CA PRO A 129 -2.38 7.31 37.00
C PRO A 129 -2.87 8.23 38.13
N ASP A 130 -4.18 8.20 38.33
CA ASP A 130 -4.84 8.89 39.43
C ASP A 130 -4.20 8.44 40.74
N ARG A 131 -3.53 9.35 41.42
CA ARG A 131 -3.03 9.10 42.78
C ARG A 131 -4.24 9.20 43.69
N GLY A 132 -4.86 8.04 43.95
CA GLY A 132 -5.82 7.91 44.99
C GLY A 132 -5.23 8.47 46.30
N GLY A 133 -5.78 9.59 46.75
CA GLY A 133 -5.46 10.13 48.04
C GLY A 133 -6.00 9.20 49.11
N ASP A 134 -5.13 8.63 49.91
CA ASP A 134 -5.45 8.12 51.22
C ASP A 134 -5.99 9.27 52.04
N ALA A 135 -7.26 9.19 52.42
CA ALA A 135 -7.85 9.96 53.48
C ALA A 135 -8.36 8.99 54.55
N LEU A 136 -7.75 9.10 55.68
CA LEU A 136 -8.00 8.63 57.03
C LEU A 136 -9.45 8.19 57.33
#